data_6a93a942607d264a9943833dc5669e85
#
_entry.id   6a93a942607d264a9943833dc5669e85
#
_cell.length_a   1.000
_cell.length_b   1.000
_cell.length_c   1.000
_cell.angle_alpha   90.00
_cell.angle_beta   90.00
_cell.angle_gamma   90.00
#
_symmetry.space_group_name_H-M   'P 1'
#
loop_
_entity.id
_entity.type
_entity.pdbx_description
1 polymer ?
#
loop_
_entity_poly.entity_id
_entity_poly.type
_entity_poly.pdbx_seq_one_letter_code
_entity_poly.pdbx_strand_id
1 'polypeptide(L)'
;VRISVRIDSAAAQAQLRRWGGEFRVKVKQAVERAVAGEATELKQDVRSHVAGQMAVVKKSFLKGFTAKVLAKDPNRLPALYVGSRIPWSGIHEQGGLIAGRMLIPLHGRVGRKRFKVQIAELMRGGNAYFIKNAKGNIVLMAENIKEHDRPLAGFKRRYRKAEGIKRLKRGADIPIAVLVPKVVLKKRLEIVRLVAGRIPRLAAAIETQIRRVD
;
A
#
# COMPACT_ATOMS: atom_id res chain seq x y z
N VAL A 1 -32.76 72.80 17.00
CA VAL A 1 -32.90 71.82 15.90
C VAL A 1 -32.26 70.51 16.37
N ARG A 2 -33.04 69.41 16.59
CA ARG A 2 -32.54 68.08 16.90
C ARG A 2 -32.44 67.33 15.58
N ILE A 3 -31.22 66.97 15.19
CA ILE A 3 -30.95 66.08 14.05
C ILE A 3 -30.89 64.66 14.63
N SER A 4 -31.81 63.76 14.27
CA SER A 4 -31.74 62.34 14.58
C SER A 4 -31.36 61.59 13.30
N VAL A 5 -30.20 60.92 13.33
CA VAL A 5 -29.75 60.01 12.26
C VAL A 5 -30.20 58.62 12.63
N ARG A 6 -31.10 57.99 11.87
CA ARG A 6 -31.43 56.56 11.97
C ARG A 6 -30.52 55.80 11.00
N ILE A 7 -29.68 54.97 11.54
CA ILE A 7 -28.89 54.03 10.74
C ILE A 7 -29.74 52.75 10.61
N ASP A 8 -30.04 52.34 9.39
CA ASP A 8 -30.71 51.06 9.13
C ASP A 8 -29.72 49.91 9.34
N SER A 9 -29.69 49.43 10.59
CA SER A 9 -28.80 48.36 10.99
C SER A 9 -29.14 46.98 10.36
N ALA A 10 -30.39 46.81 9.92
CA ALA A 10 -30.85 45.54 9.32
C ALA A 10 -30.24 45.32 7.93
N ALA A 11 -30.23 46.36 7.09
CA ALA A 11 -29.60 46.32 5.77
C ALA A 11 -28.09 46.11 5.87
N ALA A 12 -27.43 46.82 6.79
CA ALA A 12 -25.98 46.64 7.03
C ALA A 12 -25.64 45.22 7.54
N GLN A 13 -26.46 44.69 8.45
CA GLN A 13 -26.27 43.29 8.93
C GLN A 13 -26.54 42.28 7.83
N ALA A 14 -27.48 42.47 6.94
CA ALA A 14 -27.75 41.60 5.80
C ALA A 14 -26.56 41.62 4.82
N GLN A 15 -25.99 42.79 4.53
CA GLN A 15 -24.79 42.92 3.70
C GLN A 15 -23.55 42.22 4.33
N LEU A 16 -23.32 42.39 5.62
CA LEU A 16 -22.24 41.74 6.35
C LEU A 16 -22.38 40.21 6.35
N ARG A 17 -23.59 39.69 6.52
CA ARG A 17 -23.86 38.24 6.45
C ARG A 17 -23.59 37.69 5.04
N ARG A 18 -24.05 38.43 4.02
CA ARG A 18 -23.81 38.04 2.61
C ARG A 18 -22.32 38.06 2.27
N TRP A 19 -21.63 39.14 2.60
CA TRP A 19 -20.18 39.27 2.41
C TRP A 19 -19.41 38.17 3.16
N GLY A 20 -19.74 37.89 4.41
CA GLY A 20 -19.14 36.83 5.19
C GLY A 20 -19.39 35.44 4.60
N GLY A 21 -20.57 35.22 3.98
CA GLY A 21 -20.85 33.98 3.24
C GLY A 21 -20.01 33.84 1.98
N GLU A 22 -19.94 34.89 1.17
CA GLU A 22 -19.12 34.90 -0.06
C GLU A 22 -17.62 34.75 0.24
N PHE A 23 -17.13 35.44 1.27
CA PHE A 23 -15.76 35.32 1.72
C PHE A 23 -15.40 33.88 2.17
N ARG A 24 -16.28 33.22 2.94
CA ARG A 24 -16.09 31.81 3.32
C ARG A 24 -15.96 30.89 2.12
N VAL A 25 -16.78 31.08 1.09
CA VAL A 25 -16.73 30.29 -0.14
C VAL A 25 -15.40 30.49 -0.84
N LYS A 26 -14.96 31.75 -0.99
CA LYS A 26 -13.67 32.08 -1.62
C LYS A 26 -12.48 31.47 -0.86
N VAL A 27 -12.45 31.59 0.46
CA VAL A 27 -11.41 30.99 1.31
C VAL A 27 -11.41 29.47 1.17
N LYS A 28 -12.59 28.83 1.22
CA LYS A 28 -12.70 27.38 1.03
C LYS A 28 -12.13 26.93 -0.32
N GLN A 29 -12.47 27.64 -1.40
CA GLN A 29 -11.95 27.35 -2.74
C GLN A 29 -10.43 27.55 -2.83
N ALA A 30 -9.89 28.57 -2.16
CA ALA A 30 -8.46 28.82 -2.09
C ALA A 30 -7.72 27.67 -1.38
N VAL A 31 -8.24 27.23 -0.23
CA VAL A 31 -7.71 26.08 0.51
C VAL A 31 -7.82 24.80 -0.32
N GLU A 32 -8.93 24.58 -1.00
CA GLU A 32 -9.14 23.39 -1.84
C GLU A 32 -8.13 23.33 -2.98
N ARG A 33 -7.84 24.45 -3.65
CA ARG A 33 -6.80 24.53 -4.69
C ARG A 33 -5.42 24.21 -4.14
N ALA A 34 -5.05 24.76 -2.99
CA ALA A 34 -3.76 24.48 -2.34
C ALA A 34 -3.64 22.99 -1.99
N VAL A 35 -4.65 22.41 -1.35
CA VAL A 35 -4.67 21.01 -0.93
C VAL A 35 -4.67 20.08 -2.16
N ALA A 36 -5.34 20.43 -3.25
CA ALA A 36 -5.37 19.63 -4.48
C ALA A 36 -3.99 19.58 -5.17
N GLY A 37 -3.28 20.70 -5.22
CA GLY A 37 -1.92 20.77 -5.74
C GLY A 37 -0.99 19.87 -4.94
N GLU A 38 -0.94 20.06 -3.62
CA GLU A 38 -0.11 19.25 -2.72
C GLU A 38 -0.50 17.76 -2.72
N ALA A 39 -1.80 17.41 -2.86
CA ALA A 39 -2.23 16.02 -2.95
C ALA A 39 -1.62 15.30 -4.17
N THR A 40 -1.50 16.00 -5.28
CA THR A 40 -0.92 15.41 -6.51
C THR A 40 0.56 15.13 -6.35
N GLU A 41 1.31 16.08 -5.82
CA GLU A 41 2.76 15.92 -5.57
C GLU A 41 3.01 14.87 -4.49
N LEU A 42 2.32 14.94 -3.36
CA LEU A 42 2.47 13.98 -2.27
C LEU A 42 2.15 12.54 -2.70
N LYS A 43 1.15 12.37 -3.56
CA LYS A 43 0.84 11.05 -4.15
C LYS A 43 2.01 10.49 -4.95
N GLN A 44 2.71 11.34 -5.71
CA GLN A 44 3.87 10.95 -6.49
C GLN A 44 5.06 10.62 -5.58
N ASP A 45 5.30 11.45 -4.56
CA ASP A 45 6.38 11.25 -3.60
C ASP A 45 6.20 9.94 -2.82
N VAL A 46 4.99 9.69 -2.32
CA VAL A 46 4.67 8.42 -1.63
C VAL A 46 4.93 7.22 -2.54
N ARG A 47 4.55 7.28 -3.81
CA ARG A 47 4.79 6.21 -4.78
C ARG A 47 6.26 6.00 -5.08
N SER A 48 7.01 7.08 -5.26
CA SER A 48 8.46 7.04 -5.49
C SER A 48 9.20 6.50 -4.28
N HIS A 49 8.81 6.95 -3.08
CA HIS A 49 9.35 6.45 -1.82
C HIS A 49 9.13 4.94 -1.67
N VAL A 50 7.88 4.47 -1.87
CA VAL A 50 7.55 3.04 -1.82
C VAL A 50 8.33 2.24 -2.88
N ALA A 51 8.51 2.78 -4.08
CA ALA A 51 9.29 2.13 -5.13
C ALA A 51 10.77 1.99 -4.75
N GLY A 52 11.34 2.98 -4.06
CA GLY A 52 12.72 2.93 -3.57
C GLY A 52 12.92 1.97 -2.40
N GLN A 53 11.91 1.85 -1.50
CA GLN A 53 12.01 0.99 -0.31
C GLN A 53 11.64 -0.47 -0.55
N MET A 54 10.92 -0.76 -1.63
CA MET A 54 10.42 -2.10 -1.91
C MET A 54 10.78 -2.53 -3.34
N ALA A 55 11.16 -3.80 -3.51
CA ALA A 55 11.35 -4.40 -4.83
C ALA A 55 10.00 -4.56 -5.54
N VAL A 56 9.52 -3.48 -6.16
CA VAL A 56 8.21 -3.46 -6.83
C VAL A 56 8.29 -4.08 -8.20
N VAL A 57 7.62 -5.24 -8.37
CA VAL A 57 7.59 -5.97 -9.65
C VAL A 57 6.50 -5.47 -10.59
N LYS A 58 5.37 -5.03 -10.02
CA LYS A 58 4.21 -4.57 -10.81
C LYS A 58 3.92 -3.11 -10.52
N LYS A 59 3.92 -2.27 -11.57
CA LYS A 59 3.54 -0.85 -11.47
C LYS A 59 2.14 -0.65 -10.87
N SER A 60 1.22 -1.62 -11.06
CA SER A 60 -0.13 -1.58 -10.46
C SER A 60 -0.13 -1.59 -8.93
N PHE A 61 0.92 -2.13 -8.29
CA PHE A 61 1.10 -2.08 -6.85
C PHE A 61 1.20 -0.64 -6.34
N LEU A 62 1.99 0.20 -7.01
CA LEU A 62 2.16 1.61 -6.65
C LEU A 62 0.85 2.41 -6.79
N LYS A 63 -0.05 2.00 -7.70
CA LYS A 63 -1.38 2.61 -7.84
C LYS A 63 -2.26 2.40 -6.61
N GLY A 64 -1.94 1.42 -5.76
CA GLY A 64 -2.62 1.19 -4.48
C GLY A 64 -2.40 2.31 -3.45
N PHE A 65 -1.31 3.08 -3.57
CA PHE A 65 -1.02 4.23 -2.72
C PHE A 65 -1.64 5.49 -3.32
N THR A 66 -2.37 6.24 -2.52
CA THR A 66 -3.17 7.39 -2.97
C THR A 66 -3.13 8.52 -1.97
N ALA A 67 -3.10 9.75 -2.48
CA ALA A 67 -3.45 10.95 -1.75
C ALA A 67 -4.69 11.57 -2.42
N LYS A 68 -5.65 12.05 -1.62
CA LYS A 68 -6.93 12.59 -2.08
C LYS A 68 -7.37 13.76 -1.23
N VAL A 69 -8.02 14.70 -1.86
CA VAL A 69 -8.75 15.77 -1.17
C VAL A 69 -10.12 15.23 -0.74
N LEU A 70 -10.47 15.42 0.51
CA LEU A 70 -11.78 15.15 1.06
C LEU A 70 -12.48 16.50 1.32
N ALA A 71 -13.40 16.88 0.44
CA ALA A 71 -14.14 18.14 0.48
C ALA A 71 -15.66 17.91 0.46
N LYS A 72 -16.13 16.86 1.17
CA LYS A 72 -17.55 16.45 1.12
C LYS A 72 -18.51 17.41 1.86
N ASP A 73 -18.05 18.06 2.91
CA ASP A 73 -18.88 18.92 3.75
C ASP A 73 -18.73 20.38 3.30
N PRO A 74 -19.83 21.05 2.90
CA PRO A 74 -19.78 22.46 2.52
C PRO A 74 -19.34 23.39 3.65
N ASN A 75 -19.57 22.99 4.91
CA ASN A 75 -19.24 23.79 6.10
C ASN A 75 -17.85 23.52 6.69
N ARG A 76 -17.10 22.57 6.12
CA ARG A 76 -15.75 22.23 6.57
C ARG A 76 -14.70 22.54 5.52
N LEU A 77 -13.51 22.87 5.99
CA LEU A 77 -12.33 22.95 5.12
C LEU A 77 -11.98 21.59 4.55
N PRO A 78 -11.43 21.53 3.32
CA PRO A 78 -10.97 20.29 2.72
C PRO A 78 -9.84 19.66 3.53
N ALA A 79 -9.87 18.35 3.66
CA ALA A 79 -8.82 17.58 4.31
C ALA A 79 -7.99 16.79 3.28
N LEU A 80 -6.69 16.62 3.52
CA LEU A 80 -5.83 15.77 2.73
C LEU A 80 -5.80 14.37 3.34
N TYR A 81 -6.24 13.37 2.57
CA TYR A 81 -6.17 11.96 2.93
C TYR A 81 -5.01 11.29 2.19
N VAL A 82 -4.14 10.64 2.94
CA VAL A 82 -3.07 9.77 2.38
C VAL A 82 -3.27 8.36 2.89
N GLY A 83 -3.24 7.38 2.01
CA GLY A 83 -3.49 6.01 2.41
C GLY A 83 -3.19 4.98 1.34
N SER A 84 -3.37 3.71 1.70
CA SER A 84 -3.20 2.58 0.81
C SER A 84 -4.44 1.70 0.78
N ARG A 85 -4.80 1.21 -0.42
CA ARG A 85 -5.82 0.15 -0.60
C ARG A 85 -5.27 -1.25 -0.37
N ILE A 86 -3.97 -1.36 -0.08
CA ILE A 86 -3.29 -2.64 0.11
C ILE A 86 -3.41 -3.00 1.59
N PRO A 87 -4.20 -4.04 1.97
CA PRO A 87 -4.52 -4.33 3.38
C PRO A 87 -3.28 -4.59 4.25
N TRP A 88 -2.23 -5.17 3.65
CA TRP A 88 -1.01 -5.53 4.36
C TRP A 88 0.08 -4.44 4.33
N SER A 89 -0.18 -3.26 3.75
CA SER A 89 0.82 -2.17 3.72
C SER A 89 1.14 -1.64 5.13
N GLY A 90 0.19 -1.69 6.07
CA GLY A 90 0.38 -1.24 7.44
C GLY A 90 1.50 -1.97 8.19
N ILE A 91 1.69 -3.27 7.92
CA ILE A 91 2.77 -4.01 8.57
C ILE A 91 4.16 -3.57 8.08
N HIS A 92 4.27 -3.03 6.86
CA HIS A 92 5.51 -2.46 6.36
C HIS A 92 5.74 -1.03 6.85
N GLU A 93 4.69 -0.34 7.27
CA GLU A 93 4.78 0.98 7.91
C GLU A 93 5.24 0.88 9.36
N GLN A 94 4.67 -0.03 10.11
CA GLN A 94 4.89 -0.16 11.54
C GLN A 94 5.94 -1.21 11.90
N GLY A 95 6.23 -2.13 10.98
CA GLY A 95 6.87 -3.40 11.29
C GLY A 95 5.88 -4.35 11.95
N GLY A 96 6.30 -5.56 12.23
CA GLY A 96 5.44 -6.50 12.94
C GLY A 96 5.82 -7.96 12.73
N LEU A 97 5.05 -8.82 13.38
CA LEU A 97 5.21 -10.25 13.34
C LEU A 97 4.00 -10.88 12.66
N ILE A 98 4.24 -11.64 11.61
CA ILE A 98 3.24 -12.51 11.02
C ILE A 98 3.42 -13.88 11.67
N ALA A 99 2.53 -14.21 12.59
CA ALA A 99 2.47 -15.52 13.23
C ALA A 99 1.68 -16.50 12.38
N GLY A 100 1.98 -17.80 12.53
CA GLY A 100 1.31 -18.89 11.84
C GLY A 100 2.25 -19.69 10.94
N ARG A 101 1.85 -20.92 10.66
CA ARG A 101 2.63 -21.81 9.79
C ARG A 101 2.48 -21.36 8.33
N MET A 102 3.52 -20.77 7.76
CA MET A 102 3.52 -20.32 6.38
C MET A 102 4.46 -21.15 5.53
N LEU A 103 3.97 -21.63 4.39
CA LEU A 103 4.81 -22.26 3.37
C LEU A 103 5.36 -21.19 2.44
N ILE A 104 6.67 -21.00 2.46
CA ILE A 104 7.40 -20.07 1.59
C ILE A 104 8.03 -20.90 0.45
N PRO A 105 7.65 -20.65 -0.82
CA PRO A 105 8.20 -21.40 -1.95
C PRO A 105 9.71 -21.14 -2.09
N LEU A 106 10.49 -22.22 -2.21
CA LEU A 106 11.94 -22.15 -2.37
C LEU A 106 12.35 -21.69 -3.75
N HIS A 107 11.60 -22.06 -4.77
CA HIS A 107 11.94 -21.78 -6.15
C HIS A 107 10.92 -20.86 -6.83
N GLY A 108 11.35 -19.62 -7.02
CA GLY A 108 10.69 -18.62 -7.86
C GLY A 108 9.42 -17.98 -7.29
N ARG A 109 8.95 -16.93 -7.97
CA ARG A 109 7.78 -16.18 -7.58
C ARG A 109 6.52 -16.86 -8.14
N VAL A 110 5.86 -17.65 -7.30
CA VAL A 110 4.53 -18.21 -7.61
C VAL A 110 3.49 -17.36 -6.92
N GLY A 111 2.45 -16.92 -7.66
CA GLY A 111 1.35 -16.18 -7.05
C GLY A 111 0.67 -17.00 -5.94
N ARG A 112 0.32 -16.37 -4.82
CA ARG A 112 -0.21 -17.03 -3.60
C ARG A 112 -1.37 -17.99 -3.88
N LYS A 113 -2.35 -17.59 -4.71
CA LYS A 113 -3.49 -18.44 -5.06
C LYS A 113 -3.05 -19.71 -5.80
N ARG A 114 -2.21 -19.53 -6.83
CA ARG A 114 -1.69 -20.64 -7.64
C ARG A 114 -0.82 -21.59 -6.81
N PHE A 115 0.02 -21.05 -5.93
CA PHE A 115 0.86 -21.84 -5.03
C PHE A 115 0.00 -22.68 -4.07
N LYS A 116 -1.04 -22.10 -3.46
CA LYS A 116 -1.96 -22.84 -2.58
C LYS A 116 -2.64 -24.02 -3.30
N VAL A 117 -3.11 -23.81 -4.54
CA VAL A 117 -3.71 -24.87 -5.36
C VAL A 117 -2.69 -25.97 -5.65
N GLN A 118 -1.47 -25.60 -6.11
CA GLN A 118 -0.40 -26.56 -6.40
C GLN A 118 -0.03 -27.41 -5.18
N ILE A 119 0.09 -26.81 -3.99
CA ILE A 119 0.35 -27.56 -2.75
C ILE A 119 -0.79 -28.51 -2.44
N ALA A 120 -2.03 -28.07 -2.54
CA ALA A 120 -3.19 -28.91 -2.28
C ALA A 120 -3.26 -30.14 -3.24
N GLU A 121 -2.94 -29.92 -4.52
CA GLU A 121 -2.85 -31.00 -5.52
C GLU A 121 -1.72 -31.98 -5.21
N LEU A 122 -0.52 -31.49 -4.85
CA LEU A 122 0.63 -32.32 -4.49
C LEU A 122 0.34 -33.17 -3.22
N MET A 123 -0.25 -32.55 -2.19
CA MET A 123 -0.61 -33.25 -0.96
C MET A 123 -1.70 -34.31 -1.19
N ARG A 124 -2.69 -33.99 -2.04
CA ARG A 124 -3.76 -34.95 -2.40
C ARG A 124 -3.21 -36.12 -3.24
N GLY A 125 -2.20 -35.85 -4.06
CA GLY A 125 -1.54 -36.90 -4.85
C GLY A 125 -0.65 -37.86 -4.06
N GLY A 126 -0.43 -37.60 -2.77
CA GLY A 126 0.41 -38.43 -1.90
C GLY A 126 1.91 -38.31 -2.16
N ASN A 127 2.32 -37.45 -3.09
CA ASN A 127 3.72 -37.33 -3.52
C ASN A 127 4.49 -36.27 -2.72
N ALA A 128 3.84 -35.56 -1.80
CA ALA A 128 4.47 -34.48 -1.04
C ALA A 128 4.44 -34.81 0.46
N TYR A 129 5.56 -34.56 1.12
CA TYR A 129 5.76 -34.85 2.53
C TYR A 129 6.68 -33.81 3.16
N PHE A 130 6.64 -33.71 4.48
CA PHE A 130 7.49 -32.82 5.25
C PHE A 130 8.70 -33.53 5.82
N ILE A 131 9.87 -32.93 5.66
CA ILE A 131 11.10 -33.37 6.31
C ILE A 131 11.67 -32.25 7.18
N LYS A 132 12.42 -32.60 8.19
CA LYS A 132 13.25 -31.68 8.97
C LYS A 132 14.66 -31.72 8.41
N ASN A 133 15.18 -30.60 7.92
CA ASN A 133 16.55 -30.54 7.42
C ASN A 133 17.57 -30.45 8.56
N ALA A 134 18.87 -30.59 8.25
CA ALA A 134 19.94 -30.49 9.23
C ALA A 134 19.96 -29.17 10.04
N LYS A 135 19.40 -28.08 9.48
CA LYS A 135 19.30 -26.78 10.16
C LYS A 135 18.02 -26.67 11.02
N GLY A 136 17.26 -27.75 11.18
CA GLY A 136 16.05 -27.78 11.97
C GLY A 136 14.80 -27.20 11.30
N ASN A 137 14.90 -26.71 10.05
CA ASN A 137 13.76 -26.20 9.31
C ASN A 137 12.89 -27.33 8.75
N ILE A 138 11.59 -27.14 8.77
CA ILE A 138 10.64 -28.08 8.15
C ILE A 138 10.49 -27.67 6.68
N VAL A 139 10.80 -28.61 5.79
CA VAL A 139 10.76 -28.42 4.33
C VAL A 139 9.70 -29.34 3.75
N LEU A 140 8.84 -28.81 2.89
CA LEU A 140 7.94 -29.58 2.06
C LEU A 140 8.72 -30.06 0.85
N MET A 141 8.84 -31.39 0.71
CA MET A 141 9.43 -32.08 -0.43
C MET A 141 8.33 -32.65 -1.31
N ALA A 142 8.64 -32.89 -2.58
CA ALA A 142 7.79 -33.66 -3.47
C ALA A 142 8.63 -34.62 -4.30
N GLU A 143 8.21 -35.86 -4.33
CA GLU A 143 8.91 -36.93 -5.07
C GLU A 143 8.59 -36.87 -6.57
N ASN A 144 9.59 -37.04 -7.42
CA ASN A 144 9.47 -37.11 -8.87
C ASN A 144 9.00 -38.47 -9.35
N ILE A 145 7.72 -38.82 -9.07
CA ILE A 145 7.16 -40.13 -9.46
C ILE A 145 6.76 -40.15 -10.94
N LYS A 146 6.05 -39.12 -11.40
CA LYS A 146 5.53 -39.02 -12.78
C LYS A 146 6.35 -38.03 -13.60
N GLU A 147 6.74 -38.41 -14.82
CA GLU A 147 7.48 -37.50 -15.71
C GLU A 147 6.69 -36.24 -16.03
N HIS A 148 5.39 -36.36 -16.32
CA HIS A 148 4.47 -35.27 -16.65
C HIS A 148 3.52 -34.91 -15.50
N ASP A 149 4.07 -34.58 -14.34
CA ASP A 149 3.28 -34.08 -13.22
C ASP A 149 3.07 -32.56 -13.35
N ARG A 150 1.86 -32.12 -13.77
CA ARG A 150 1.51 -30.70 -13.96
C ARG A 150 1.76 -29.83 -12.73
N PRO A 151 1.31 -30.19 -11.51
CA PRO A 151 1.60 -29.43 -10.29
C PRO A 151 3.10 -29.25 -10.04
N LEU A 152 3.90 -30.26 -10.32
CA LEU A 152 5.33 -30.28 -10.03
C LEU A 152 6.19 -29.70 -11.18
N ALA A 153 5.66 -29.57 -12.38
CA ALA A 153 6.43 -29.19 -13.59
C ALA A 153 7.22 -27.87 -13.43
N GLY A 154 6.60 -26.87 -12.80
CA GLY A 154 7.25 -25.59 -12.54
C GLY A 154 8.42 -25.68 -11.54
N PHE A 155 8.26 -26.51 -10.51
CA PHE A 155 9.29 -26.75 -9.50
C PHE A 155 10.45 -27.59 -10.08
N LYS A 156 10.17 -28.65 -10.83
CA LYS A 156 11.16 -29.46 -11.57
C LYS A 156 12.07 -28.61 -12.42
N ARG A 157 11.48 -27.73 -13.25
CA ARG A 157 12.25 -26.86 -14.15
C ARG A 157 13.18 -25.92 -13.38
N ARG A 158 12.71 -25.33 -12.27
CA ARG A 158 13.48 -24.40 -11.46
C ARG A 158 14.56 -25.11 -10.65
N TYR A 159 14.24 -26.26 -10.08
CA TYR A 159 15.20 -27.08 -9.35
C TYR A 159 16.34 -27.51 -10.27
N ARG A 160 16.03 -28.03 -11.47
CA ARG A 160 17.06 -28.37 -12.47
C ARG A 160 17.98 -27.20 -12.79
N LYS A 161 17.38 -26.00 -12.99
CA LYS A 161 18.16 -24.79 -13.27
C LYS A 161 19.05 -24.38 -12.09
N ALA A 162 18.56 -24.49 -10.87
CA ALA A 162 19.32 -24.14 -9.66
C ALA A 162 20.51 -25.11 -9.41
N GLU A 163 20.30 -26.41 -9.65
CA GLU A 163 21.30 -27.45 -9.44
C GLU A 163 22.17 -27.71 -10.67
N GLY A 164 21.95 -27.03 -11.80
CA GLY A 164 22.69 -27.25 -13.05
C GLY A 164 22.44 -28.61 -13.70
N ILE A 165 21.33 -29.31 -13.35
CA ILE A 165 21.05 -30.67 -13.79
C ILE A 165 20.18 -30.66 -15.06
N LYS A 166 20.55 -31.43 -16.09
CA LYS A 166 19.78 -31.56 -17.33
C LYS A 166 18.50 -32.40 -17.12
N ARG A 167 18.58 -33.51 -16.37
CA ARG A 167 17.47 -34.45 -16.16
C ARG A 167 17.36 -34.85 -14.69
N LEU A 168 16.12 -34.87 -14.16
CA LEU A 168 15.83 -35.37 -12.82
C LEU A 168 15.60 -36.89 -12.87
N LYS A 169 16.21 -37.60 -11.94
CA LYS A 169 15.97 -39.04 -11.78
C LYS A 169 14.54 -39.28 -11.28
N ARG A 170 13.94 -40.40 -11.65
CA ARG A 170 12.68 -40.85 -11.06
C ARG A 170 12.94 -41.13 -9.57
N GLY A 171 12.00 -40.79 -8.71
CA GLY A 171 12.17 -40.86 -7.25
C GLY A 171 13.01 -39.73 -6.63
N ALA A 172 13.52 -38.78 -7.43
CA ALA A 172 14.26 -37.65 -6.87
C ALA A 172 13.34 -36.71 -6.07
N ASP A 173 13.80 -36.34 -4.89
CA ASP A 173 13.11 -35.39 -4.02
C ASP A 173 13.36 -33.93 -4.42
N ILE A 174 12.29 -33.20 -4.62
CA ILE A 174 12.35 -31.80 -5.05
C ILE A 174 11.86 -30.93 -3.90
N PRO A 175 12.70 -30.04 -3.36
CA PRO A 175 12.28 -29.11 -2.32
C PRO A 175 11.33 -28.07 -2.90
N ILE A 176 10.13 -27.98 -2.33
CA ILE A 176 9.03 -27.13 -2.79
C ILE A 176 8.96 -25.84 -1.98
N ALA A 177 8.93 -25.96 -0.65
CA ALA A 177 8.72 -24.84 0.26
C ALA A 177 9.31 -25.11 1.64
N VAL A 178 9.62 -24.04 2.36
CA VAL A 178 9.97 -24.09 3.78
C VAL A 178 8.75 -23.70 4.59
N LEU A 179 8.46 -24.47 5.65
CA LEU A 179 7.44 -24.13 6.63
C LEU A 179 8.05 -23.21 7.69
N VAL A 180 7.60 -21.96 7.71
CA VAL A 180 8.11 -20.94 8.63
C VAL A 180 7.05 -20.67 9.69
N PRO A 181 7.35 -20.83 11.00
CA PRO A 181 6.37 -20.63 12.07
C PRO A 181 6.02 -19.16 12.29
N LYS A 182 6.99 -18.28 12.03
CA LYS A 182 6.80 -16.83 12.17
C LYS A 182 7.71 -16.08 11.20
N VAL A 183 7.25 -14.91 10.72
CA VAL A 183 8.07 -13.98 9.96
C VAL A 183 8.04 -12.61 10.63
N VAL A 184 9.21 -12.10 10.96
CA VAL A 184 9.36 -10.74 11.48
C VAL A 184 9.59 -9.82 10.29
N LEU A 185 8.73 -8.84 10.12
CA LEU A 185 8.86 -7.81 9.10
C LEU A 185 9.38 -6.53 9.75
N LYS A 186 10.46 -6.01 9.19
CA LYS A 186 11.03 -4.72 9.61
C LYS A 186 10.16 -3.58 9.04
N LYS A 187 10.07 -2.48 9.78
CA LYS A 187 9.55 -1.20 9.30
C LYS A 187 10.35 -0.76 8.08
N ARG A 188 9.68 -0.38 6.98
CA ARG A 188 10.33 0.00 5.71
C ARG A 188 9.72 1.22 5.06
N LEU A 189 8.42 1.47 5.22
CA LEU A 189 7.74 2.47 4.40
C LEU A 189 7.85 3.89 4.95
N GLU A 190 7.72 4.11 6.25
CA GLU A 190 7.80 5.44 6.90
C GLU A 190 6.98 6.55 6.19
N ILE A 191 5.81 6.18 5.63
CA ILE A 191 4.93 7.11 4.92
C ILE A 191 4.42 8.21 5.84
N VAL A 192 4.12 7.86 7.10
CA VAL A 192 3.67 8.84 8.11
C VAL A 192 4.72 9.94 8.29
N ARG A 193 6.00 9.58 8.36
CA ARG A 193 7.10 10.54 8.49
C ARG A 193 7.23 11.43 7.25
N LEU A 194 7.11 10.84 6.06
CA LEU A 194 7.13 11.59 4.80
C LEU A 194 5.98 12.60 4.73
N VAL A 195 4.76 12.18 5.11
CA VAL A 195 3.59 13.07 5.14
C VAL A 195 3.77 14.19 6.16
N ALA A 196 4.25 13.87 7.37
CA ALA A 196 4.52 14.87 8.40
C ALA A 196 5.52 15.93 7.93
N GLY A 197 6.56 15.54 7.19
CA GLY A 197 7.53 16.45 6.60
C GLY A 197 6.94 17.41 5.54
N ARG A 198 5.76 17.11 4.99
CA ARG A 198 5.06 17.95 4.00
C ARG A 198 4.10 18.98 4.62
N ILE A 199 3.78 18.86 5.92
CA ILE A 199 2.83 19.77 6.59
C ILE A 199 3.25 21.25 6.47
N PRO A 200 4.52 21.65 6.71
CA PRO A 200 4.93 23.05 6.59
C PRO A 200 4.71 23.61 5.18
N ARG A 201 4.99 22.81 4.16
CA ARG A 201 4.78 23.22 2.76
C ARG A 201 3.29 23.38 2.43
N LEU A 202 2.44 22.47 2.90
CA LEU A 202 0.99 22.59 2.75
C LEU A 202 0.47 23.86 3.43
N ALA A 203 0.95 24.17 4.64
CA ALA A 203 0.56 25.39 5.35
C ALA A 203 0.94 26.65 4.55
N ALA A 204 2.18 26.72 4.03
CA ALA A 204 2.62 27.84 3.20
C ALA A 204 1.82 27.98 1.88
N ALA A 205 1.47 26.84 1.25
CA ALA A 205 0.64 26.84 0.05
C ALA A 205 -0.77 27.37 0.33
N ILE A 206 -1.39 26.96 1.46
CA ILE A 206 -2.68 27.44 1.90
C ILE A 206 -2.61 28.95 2.15
N GLU A 207 -1.63 29.44 2.92
CA GLU A 207 -1.44 30.86 3.22
C GLU A 207 -1.31 31.70 1.92
N THR A 208 -0.48 31.23 0.98
CA THR A 208 -0.32 31.88 -0.32
C THR A 208 -1.63 31.99 -1.09
N GLN A 209 -2.46 30.96 -1.07
CA GLN A 209 -3.75 30.98 -1.76
C GLN A 209 -4.78 31.85 -1.05
N ILE A 210 -4.77 31.90 0.27
CA ILE A 210 -5.67 32.77 1.05
C ILE A 210 -5.34 34.24 0.82
N ARG A 211 -4.06 34.63 0.79
CA ARG A 211 -3.62 36.02 0.48
C ARG A 211 -4.05 36.52 -0.92
N ARG A 212 -4.44 35.61 -1.82
CA ARG A 212 -4.97 35.94 -3.16
C ARG A 212 -6.48 36.07 -3.22
N VAL A 213 -7.16 35.97 -2.09
CA VAL A 213 -8.63 36.00 -2.01
C VAL A 213 -9.15 37.44 -1.87
N ASP A 214 -8.29 38.42 -1.65
CA ASP A 214 -8.64 39.84 -1.55
C ASP A 214 -9.23 40.41 -2.84
#